data_e4c255da11d9acb85698e6541a42b985
#
_entry.id   e4c255da11d9acb85698e6541a42b985
#
_cell.length_a   1.000
_cell.length_b   1.000
_cell.length_c   1.000
_cell.angle_alpha   90.00
_cell.angle_beta   90.00
_cell.angle_gamma   90.00
#
_symmetry.space_group_name_H-M   'P 1'
#
loop_
_entity.id
_entity.type
_entity.pdbx_description
1 polymer ?
#
loop_
_entity_poly.entity_id
_entity_poly.type
_entity_poly.pdbx_seq_one_letter_code
_entity_poly.pdbx_strand_id
1 'polypeptide(L)'
;MRVTGKEFTRFALLFSGVLTLFAAAFAAEQQGKFLGAKPTEYPAWFKQSFLDFNDDIREAAAHGKRLMVLFHQDGCPYCNVLVERNLAQRDIEQAIRKNFDVVAINMWGDREVASIDGKQYTEKSFAAALKVQFTPTILFF
;
A
#
# COMPACT_ATOMS: atom_id res chain seq x y z
N MET A 1 52.09 -41.78 14.15
CA MET A 1 51.91 -40.45 14.73
C MET A 1 50.71 -40.52 15.65
N ARG A 2 50.88 -40.42 16.96
CA ARG A 2 49.70 -40.34 17.93
C ARG A 2 49.34 -38.90 18.11
N VAL A 3 48.17 -38.53 17.62
CA VAL A 3 47.58 -37.22 17.90
C VAL A 3 47.06 -37.23 19.35
N THR A 4 47.67 -36.42 20.21
CA THR A 4 47.30 -36.35 21.61
C THR A 4 45.96 -35.64 21.78
N GLY A 5 45.07 -36.19 22.63
CA GLY A 5 43.69 -35.76 22.83
C GLY A 5 43.45 -34.30 23.23
N LYS A 6 44.49 -33.53 23.51
CA LYS A 6 44.40 -32.10 23.85
C LYS A 6 44.14 -31.19 22.64
N GLU A 7 44.56 -31.57 21.46
CA GLU A 7 44.36 -30.80 20.23
C GLU A 7 42.93 -30.95 19.73
N PHE A 8 42.28 -32.11 19.93
CA PHE A 8 40.91 -32.37 19.52
C PHE A 8 39.88 -31.57 20.36
N THR A 9 40.16 -31.38 21.64
CA THR A 9 39.28 -30.63 22.53
C THR A 9 39.32 -29.12 22.26
N ARG A 10 40.49 -28.60 21.85
CA ARG A 10 40.59 -27.17 21.46
C ARG A 10 39.90 -26.86 20.14
N PHE A 11 39.92 -27.78 19.19
CA PHE A 11 39.24 -27.61 17.91
C PHE A 11 37.71 -27.68 18.05
N ALA A 12 37.20 -28.56 18.91
CA ALA A 12 35.78 -28.70 19.19
C ALA A 12 35.18 -27.44 19.90
N LEU A 13 35.94 -26.82 20.81
CA LEU A 13 35.52 -25.62 21.52
C LEU A 13 35.49 -24.38 20.63
N LEU A 14 36.39 -24.25 19.67
CA LEU A 14 36.41 -23.16 18.71
C LEU A 14 35.24 -23.26 17.69
N PHE A 15 34.88 -24.48 17.28
CA PHE A 15 33.76 -24.69 16.36
C PHE A 15 32.39 -24.44 17.02
N SER A 16 32.28 -24.78 18.32
CA SER A 16 31.03 -24.51 19.09
C SER A 16 30.79 -23.03 19.30
N GLY A 17 31.83 -22.23 19.51
CA GLY A 17 31.72 -20.78 19.71
C GLY A 17 31.33 -20.03 18.44
N VAL A 18 31.76 -20.45 17.28
CA VAL A 18 31.42 -19.82 15.99
C VAL A 18 29.96 -20.12 15.61
N LEU A 19 29.47 -21.33 15.89
CA LEU A 19 28.09 -21.72 15.58
C LEU A 19 27.06 -20.97 16.43
N THR A 20 27.38 -20.66 17.70
CA THR A 20 26.47 -19.89 18.58
C THR A 20 26.40 -18.40 18.22
N LEU A 21 27.48 -17.82 17.70
CA LEU A 21 27.49 -16.44 17.22
C LEU A 21 26.65 -16.24 15.94
N PHE A 22 26.65 -17.23 15.06
CA PHE A 22 25.78 -17.17 13.85
C PHE A 22 24.30 -17.29 14.16
N ALA A 23 23.90 -18.08 15.15
CA ALA A 23 22.49 -18.23 15.54
C ALA A 23 21.92 -16.96 16.17
N ALA A 24 22.72 -16.17 16.90
CA ALA A 24 22.30 -14.92 17.50
C ALA A 24 22.07 -13.79 16.45
N ALA A 25 22.79 -13.80 15.33
CA ALA A 25 22.62 -12.81 14.27
C ALA A 25 21.29 -12.99 13.50
N PHE A 26 20.80 -14.23 13.33
CA PHE A 26 19.52 -14.49 12.70
C PHE A 26 18.29 -14.16 13.57
N ALA A 27 18.43 -14.17 14.88
CA ALA A 27 17.32 -13.85 15.80
C ALA A 27 17.03 -12.34 15.92
N ALA A 28 17.98 -11.49 15.56
CA ALA A 28 17.85 -10.04 15.67
C ALA A 28 17.01 -9.41 14.53
N GLU A 29 16.75 -10.14 13.45
CA GLU A 29 16.09 -9.62 12.24
C GLU A 29 14.56 -9.79 12.25
N GLN A 30 13.99 -10.41 13.28
CA GLN A 30 12.57 -10.72 13.38
C GLN A 30 11.77 -9.80 14.33
N GLN A 31 12.34 -8.70 14.79
CA GLN A 31 11.55 -7.73 15.53
C GLN A 31 10.72 -6.89 14.55
N GLY A 32 9.42 -7.17 14.52
CA GLY A 32 8.46 -6.37 13.76
C GLY A 32 8.58 -4.90 14.14
N LYS A 33 8.85 -4.03 13.17
CA LYS A 33 8.90 -2.58 13.39
C LYS A 33 7.48 -2.04 13.34
N PHE A 34 6.97 -1.56 14.46
CA PHE A 34 5.72 -0.79 14.47
C PHE A 34 5.99 0.58 13.83
N LEU A 35 5.38 0.83 12.68
CA LEU A 35 5.57 2.07 11.92
C LEU A 35 4.57 3.17 12.32
N GLY A 36 3.59 2.84 13.16
CA GLY A 36 2.53 3.78 13.54
C GLY A 36 1.59 4.14 12.39
N ALA A 37 0.65 5.00 12.67
CA ALA A 37 -0.20 5.61 11.65
C ALA A 37 0.58 6.73 10.96
N LYS A 38 0.73 6.65 9.64
CA LYS A 38 1.34 7.68 8.81
C LYS A 38 0.39 8.06 7.67
N PRO A 39 0.46 9.28 7.14
CA PRO A 39 -0.26 9.66 5.93
C PRO A 39 0.09 8.69 4.80
N THR A 40 -0.89 8.36 3.96
CA THR A 40 -0.66 7.57 2.75
C THR A 40 -0.11 8.49 1.65
N GLU A 41 1.06 8.16 1.12
CA GLU A 41 1.62 8.83 -0.05
C GLU A 41 1.13 8.12 -1.31
N TYR A 42 0.39 8.84 -2.16
CA TYR A 42 -0.13 8.26 -3.39
C TYR A 42 0.89 8.36 -4.52
N PRO A 43 0.97 7.33 -5.37
CA PRO A 43 1.85 7.36 -6.54
C PRO A 43 1.55 8.56 -7.45
N ALA A 44 2.59 9.14 -8.05
CA ALA A 44 2.46 10.29 -8.95
C ALA A 44 1.60 9.99 -10.20
N TRP A 45 1.37 8.71 -10.52
CA TRP A 45 0.52 8.31 -11.62
C TRP A 45 -0.98 8.30 -11.28
N PHE A 46 -1.36 8.52 -10.01
CA PHE A 46 -2.76 8.78 -9.68
C PHE A 46 -3.19 10.10 -10.29
N LYS A 47 -4.40 10.13 -10.83
CA LYS A 47 -4.97 11.31 -11.46
C LYS A 47 -5.20 12.40 -10.41
N GLN A 48 -4.68 13.59 -10.68
CA GLN A 48 -5.04 14.78 -9.93
C GLN A 48 -6.41 15.25 -10.47
N SER A 49 -7.45 15.05 -9.68
CA SER A 49 -8.84 15.36 -10.04
C SER A 49 -9.39 16.49 -9.19
N PHE A 50 -10.25 17.32 -9.80
CA PHE A 50 -11.14 18.25 -9.12
C PHE A 50 -12.41 17.56 -8.57
N LEU A 51 -12.52 16.24 -8.71
CA LEU A 51 -13.63 15.40 -8.27
C LEU A 51 -14.97 15.72 -8.94
N ASP A 52 -14.93 16.17 -10.20
CA ASP A 52 -16.08 16.12 -11.08
C ASP A 52 -16.11 14.76 -11.79
N PHE A 53 -17.01 13.90 -11.36
CA PHE A 53 -17.06 12.52 -11.85
C PHE A 53 -17.48 12.40 -13.32
N ASN A 54 -18.30 13.35 -13.82
CA ASN A 54 -18.65 13.35 -15.24
C ASN A 54 -17.42 13.68 -16.09
N ASP A 55 -16.62 14.64 -15.66
CA ASP A 55 -15.40 15.02 -16.35
C ASP A 55 -14.35 13.91 -16.25
N ASP A 56 -14.13 13.35 -15.07
CA ASP A 56 -13.17 12.28 -14.84
C ASP A 56 -13.47 11.02 -15.67
N ILE A 57 -14.77 10.62 -15.72
CA ILE A 57 -15.20 9.46 -16.51
C ILE A 57 -15.05 9.74 -18.02
N ARG A 58 -15.44 10.94 -18.45
CA ARG A 58 -15.33 11.33 -19.88
C ARG A 58 -13.87 11.34 -20.32
N GLU A 59 -12.97 11.88 -19.50
CA GLU A 59 -11.53 11.90 -19.79
C GLU A 59 -10.94 10.48 -19.82
N ALA A 60 -11.27 9.64 -18.87
CA ALA A 60 -10.85 8.23 -18.86
C ALA A 60 -11.34 7.51 -20.12
N ALA A 61 -12.61 7.65 -20.47
CA ALA A 61 -13.21 7.04 -21.64
C ALA A 61 -12.58 7.52 -22.96
N ALA A 62 -12.19 8.79 -23.06
CA ALA A 62 -11.49 9.34 -24.23
C ALA A 62 -10.14 8.63 -24.49
N HIS A 63 -9.53 8.05 -23.46
CA HIS A 63 -8.30 7.26 -23.54
C HIS A 63 -8.54 5.73 -23.54
N GLY A 64 -9.80 5.30 -23.68
CA GLY A 64 -10.18 3.87 -23.64
C GLY A 64 -10.03 3.24 -22.26
N LYS A 65 -10.09 4.05 -21.22
CA LYS A 65 -9.98 3.64 -19.82
C LYS A 65 -11.30 3.79 -19.07
N ARG A 66 -11.32 3.33 -17.83
CA ARG A 66 -12.39 3.54 -16.85
C ARG A 66 -11.86 4.33 -15.66
N LEU A 67 -12.75 4.87 -14.85
CA LEU A 67 -12.37 5.50 -13.60
C LEU A 67 -12.34 4.47 -12.47
N MET A 68 -11.24 4.43 -11.72
CA MET A 68 -11.07 3.66 -10.49
C MET A 68 -10.93 4.62 -9.32
N VAL A 69 -11.78 4.49 -8.32
CA VAL A 69 -11.77 5.35 -7.14
C VAL A 69 -11.32 4.56 -5.93
N LEU A 70 -10.23 5.00 -5.31
CA LEU A 70 -9.72 4.47 -4.06
C LEU A 70 -10.19 5.33 -2.90
N PHE A 71 -11.10 4.81 -2.08
CA PHE A 71 -11.46 5.44 -0.81
C PHE A 71 -10.45 5.08 0.27
N HIS A 72 -9.92 6.11 0.89
CA HIS A 72 -8.93 6.01 1.97
C HIS A 72 -9.35 6.85 3.18
N GLN A 73 -8.56 6.80 4.24
CA GLN A 73 -8.61 7.72 5.37
C GLN A 73 -7.21 7.98 5.89
N ASP A 74 -7.03 9.10 6.58
CA ASP A 74 -5.75 9.43 7.17
C ASP A 74 -5.34 8.41 8.24
N GLY A 75 -4.06 8.05 8.25
CA GLY A 75 -3.52 7.08 9.20
C GLY A 75 -3.99 5.64 8.99
N CYS A 76 -4.48 5.28 7.79
CA CYS A 76 -4.95 3.94 7.46
C CYS A 76 -3.78 3.00 7.10
N PRO A 77 -3.39 2.07 7.97
CA PRO A 77 -2.26 1.19 7.71
C PRO A 77 -2.51 0.24 6.53
N TYR A 78 -3.74 -0.22 6.34
CA TYR A 78 -4.11 -1.08 5.21
C TYR A 78 -4.09 -0.34 3.86
N CYS A 79 -4.40 0.98 3.87
CA CYS A 79 -4.26 1.82 2.68
C CYS A 79 -2.78 1.94 2.28
N ASN A 80 -1.89 2.12 3.26
CA ASN A 80 -0.44 2.14 3.02
C ASN A 80 0.05 0.82 2.44
N VAL A 81 -0.37 -0.32 3.00
CA VAL A 81 -0.02 -1.65 2.46
C VAL A 81 -0.53 -1.82 1.02
N LEU A 82 -1.77 -1.41 0.74
CA LEU A 82 -2.32 -1.46 -0.61
C LEU A 82 -1.46 -0.64 -1.58
N VAL A 83 -1.18 0.61 -1.25
CA VAL A 83 -0.47 1.53 -2.15
C VAL A 83 1.01 1.16 -2.28
N GLU A 84 1.71 0.99 -1.15
CA GLU A 84 3.16 0.83 -1.12
C GLU A 84 3.64 -0.58 -1.49
N ARG A 85 2.81 -1.59 -1.31
CA ARG A 85 3.17 -2.98 -1.57
C ARG A 85 2.45 -3.57 -2.77
N ASN A 86 1.12 -3.41 -2.86
CA ASN A 86 0.35 -4.06 -3.90
C ASN A 86 0.39 -3.25 -5.20
N LEU A 87 0.02 -1.96 -5.14
CA LEU A 87 -0.01 -1.10 -6.33
C LEU A 87 1.39 -0.70 -6.82
N ALA A 88 2.44 -0.89 -6.02
CA ALA A 88 3.83 -0.67 -6.42
C ALA A 88 4.44 -1.88 -7.16
N GLN A 89 3.75 -3.01 -7.27
CA GLN A 89 4.19 -4.12 -8.12
C GLN A 89 4.06 -3.72 -9.59
N ARG A 90 5.15 -3.86 -10.35
CA ARG A 90 5.24 -3.35 -11.73
C ARG A 90 4.14 -3.88 -12.65
N ASP A 91 3.82 -5.15 -12.57
CA ASP A 91 2.79 -5.81 -13.37
C ASP A 91 1.39 -5.29 -13.00
N ILE A 92 1.11 -5.11 -11.71
CA ILE A 92 -0.16 -4.55 -11.22
C ILE A 92 -0.27 -3.07 -11.61
N GLU A 93 0.76 -2.28 -11.37
CA GLU A 93 0.78 -0.87 -11.77
C GLU A 93 0.52 -0.71 -13.26
N GLN A 94 1.25 -1.46 -14.11
CA GLN A 94 1.09 -1.40 -15.56
C GLN A 94 -0.33 -1.80 -16.01
N ALA A 95 -0.91 -2.84 -15.40
CA ALA A 95 -2.26 -3.29 -15.72
C ALA A 95 -3.30 -2.24 -15.32
N ILE A 96 -3.15 -1.60 -14.17
CA ILE A 96 -4.06 -0.55 -13.71
C ILE A 96 -3.93 0.67 -14.62
N ARG A 97 -2.74 1.21 -14.82
CA ARG A 97 -2.49 2.41 -15.65
C ARG A 97 -2.95 2.26 -17.10
N LYS A 98 -2.91 1.04 -17.61
CA LYS A 98 -3.40 0.74 -18.96
C LYS A 98 -4.91 0.85 -19.07
N ASN A 99 -5.64 0.47 -18.01
CA ASN A 99 -7.10 0.28 -18.07
C ASN A 99 -7.89 1.30 -17.27
N PHE A 100 -7.22 2.02 -16.34
CA PHE A 100 -7.90 2.92 -15.42
C PHE A 100 -7.14 4.23 -15.25
N ASP A 101 -7.90 5.31 -15.07
CA ASP A 101 -7.45 6.50 -14.38
C ASP A 101 -7.87 6.36 -12.92
N VAL A 102 -6.95 6.61 -11.99
CA VAL A 102 -7.15 6.33 -10.56
C VAL A 102 -7.22 7.62 -9.77
N VAL A 103 -8.29 7.79 -9.01
CA VAL A 103 -8.52 8.94 -8.11
C VAL A 103 -8.59 8.46 -6.67
N ALA A 104 -7.95 9.18 -5.75
CA ALA A 104 -8.02 8.91 -4.32
C ALA A 104 -8.98 9.89 -3.64
N ILE A 105 -9.89 9.36 -2.80
CA ILE A 105 -10.88 10.11 -2.03
C ILE A 105 -10.74 9.76 -0.54
N ASN A 106 -10.61 10.79 0.31
CA ASN A 106 -10.66 10.59 1.75
C ASN A 106 -12.11 10.43 2.21
N MET A 107 -12.50 9.26 2.71
CA MET A 107 -13.88 9.02 3.16
C MET A 107 -14.34 9.93 4.30
N TRP A 108 -13.45 10.69 4.90
CA TRP A 108 -13.74 11.69 5.94
C TRP A 108 -13.42 13.12 5.49
N GLY A 109 -13.04 13.29 4.22
CA GLY A 109 -12.64 14.57 3.64
C GLY A 109 -13.81 15.51 3.39
N ASP A 110 -13.47 16.76 3.12
CA ASP A 110 -14.41 17.87 2.93
C ASP A 110 -14.28 18.54 1.54
N ARG A 111 -13.39 18.02 0.66
CA ARG A 111 -13.33 18.51 -0.73
C ARG A 111 -14.70 18.32 -1.40
N GLU A 112 -15.07 19.27 -2.26
CA GLU A 112 -16.29 19.17 -3.06
C GLU A 112 -16.19 18.03 -4.08
N VAL A 113 -17.28 17.30 -4.25
CA VAL A 113 -17.44 16.21 -5.21
C VAL A 113 -18.72 16.40 -6.00
N ALA A 114 -18.60 16.54 -7.31
CA ALA A 114 -19.73 16.51 -8.22
C ALA A 114 -19.94 15.08 -8.73
N SER A 115 -21.06 14.46 -8.37
CA SER A 115 -21.38 13.08 -8.77
C SER A 115 -21.90 12.99 -10.20
N ILE A 116 -22.01 11.77 -10.72
CA ILE A 116 -22.48 11.50 -12.10
C ILE A 116 -23.89 12.06 -12.36
N ASP A 117 -24.76 12.06 -11.35
CA ASP A 117 -26.11 12.60 -11.45
C ASP A 117 -26.17 14.12 -11.20
N GLY A 118 -25.03 14.80 -11.15
CA GLY A 118 -24.89 16.24 -10.98
C GLY A 118 -25.10 16.74 -9.55
N LYS A 119 -25.31 15.85 -8.57
CA LYS A 119 -25.42 16.24 -7.18
C LYS A 119 -24.06 16.61 -6.60
N GLN A 120 -24.09 17.61 -5.72
CA GLN A 120 -22.93 18.06 -5.00
C GLN A 120 -22.83 17.38 -3.64
N TYR A 121 -21.63 16.93 -3.31
CA TYR A 121 -21.29 16.27 -2.06
C TYR A 121 -19.99 16.85 -1.51
N THR A 122 -19.71 16.55 -0.24
CA THR A 122 -18.32 16.47 0.24
C THR A 122 -17.81 15.05 0.04
N GLU A 123 -16.50 14.83 0.07
CA GLU A 123 -15.90 13.48 0.01
C GLU A 123 -16.59 12.55 1.03
N LYS A 124 -16.80 13.03 2.26
CA LYS A 124 -17.45 12.28 3.34
C LYS A 124 -18.90 11.91 2.99
N SER A 125 -19.71 12.86 2.54
CA SER A 125 -21.10 12.58 2.21
C SER A 125 -21.23 11.74 0.94
N PHE A 126 -20.28 11.85 0.00
CA PHE A 126 -20.21 11.00 -1.18
C PHE A 126 -19.88 9.56 -0.82
N ALA A 127 -18.87 9.33 0.03
CA ALA A 127 -18.54 8.00 0.54
C ALA A 127 -19.75 7.36 1.26
N ALA A 128 -20.48 8.13 2.07
CA ALA A 128 -21.69 7.65 2.74
C ALA A 128 -22.81 7.31 1.74
N ALA A 129 -23.03 8.14 0.71
CA ALA A 129 -24.02 7.88 -0.35
C ALA A 129 -23.72 6.58 -1.13
N LEU A 130 -22.44 6.28 -1.34
CA LEU A 130 -21.96 5.04 -1.96
C LEU A 130 -21.85 3.86 -0.98
N LYS A 131 -22.25 4.05 0.27
CA LYS A 131 -22.19 3.04 1.34
C LYS A 131 -20.77 2.50 1.61
N VAL A 132 -19.76 3.33 1.43
CA VAL A 132 -18.38 3.02 1.82
C VAL A 132 -18.28 3.05 3.34
N GLN A 133 -17.96 1.91 3.96
CA GLN A 133 -17.97 1.75 5.42
C GLN A 133 -16.57 1.53 6.01
N PHE A 134 -15.59 1.19 5.19
CA PHE A 134 -14.22 0.90 5.61
C PHE A 134 -13.21 1.27 4.52
N THR A 135 -11.95 1.34 4.90
CA THR A 135 -10.85 1.63 3.99
C THR A 135 -9.74 0.59 4.10
N PRO A 136 -9.04 0.29 2.98
CA PRO A 136 -9.32 0.80 1.64
C PRO A 136 -10.54 0.16 1.00
N THR A 137 -11.32 0.93 0.25
CA THR A 137 -12.38 0.43 -0.64
C THR A 137 -12.11 0.93 -2.05
N ILE A 138 -12.29 0.08 -3.06
CA ILE A 138 -12.12 0.43 -4.47
C ILE A 138 -13.47 0.30 -5.17
N LEU A 139 -13.86 1.36 -5.88
CA LEU A 139 -15.02 1.35 -6.76
C LEU A 139 -14.60 1.66 -8.19
N PHE A 140 -15.35 1.15 -9.15
CA PHE A 140 -15.13 1.33 -10.58
C PHE A 140 -16.35 1.99 -11.24
N PHE A 141 -16.07 2.93 -12.15
CA PHE A 141 -17.06 3.67 -12.92
C PHE A 141 -16.79 3.61 -14.41
#